data_5ce5c97640b624365a543b088d4bc0ae
#
_entry.id   5ce5c97640b624365a543b088d4bc0ae
#
_cell.length_a   1.000
_cell.length_b   1.000
_cell.length_c   1.000
_cell.angle_alpha   90.00
_cell.angle_beta   90.00
_cell.angle_gamma   90.00
#
_symmetry.space_group_name_H-M   'P 1'
#
loop_
_entity.id
_entity.type
_entity.pdbx_description
1 polymer ?
#
loop_
_entity_poly.entity_id
_entity_poly.type
_entity_poly.pdbx_seq_one_letter_code
_entity_poly.pdbx_strand_id
1 'polypeptide(L)'
;MLFITSKIKNNHKSKIPIAYATDNNYTYPTLVSMKSLLETIQHHKTFYDIYIMITNDFTQDNKDKLKSIQEHYPHHCTITFINMTNMYIEQNSFPKSKYYRLALHDKLPYIDKIIYLDGDTMIFEDLTELIDLNMNGYYILGFLDSLFWALEIYGIKNAIVLNSGVLLMDLKSLRDNNVTIKFNQFMKNNNNSVIQEDQTIINYVLQKNISKLPPKYGMWAFDNIVLALEHNKIQRPLLKYNIKKFKLAFEHPAILHYTGAKPYKDKDAIYYSIWWNYAKKTGFYEDIYHYYLDNLKRLETYDNNTNL
;
A
#
# COMPACT_ATOMS: atom_id res chain seq x y z
N MET A 1 -38.22 -39.91 -8.27
CA MET A 1 -38.53 -38.54 -7.77
C MET A 1 -37.22 -37.93 -7.28
N LEU A 2 -36.49 -37.27 -8.19
CA LEU A 2 -35.18 -36.69 -7.89
C LEU A 2 -35.40 -35.30 -7.35
N PHE A 3 -35.05 -35.03 -6.10
CA PHE A 3 -35.04 -33.70 -5.53
C PHE A 3 -33.76 -32.99 -5.99
N ILE A 4 -33.91 -32.09 -6.95
CA ILE A 4 -32.89 -31.10 -7.31
C ILE A 4 -32.96 -30.00 -6.27
N THR A 5 -32.07 -30.04 -5.25
CA THR A 5 -31.85 -28.93 -4.37
C THR A 5 -31.01 -27.89 -5.10
N SER A 6 -31.67 -26.89 -5.69
CA SER A 6 -31.01 -25.69 -6.18
C SER A 6 -30.41 -24.95 -4.97
N LYS A 7 -29.09 -25.00 -4.84
CA LYS A 7 -28.37 -24.08 -3.96
C LYS A 7 -28.65 -22.66 -4.46
N ILE A 8 -29.52 -21.95 -3.76
CA ILE A 8 -29.66 -20.49 -3.89
C ILE A 8 -28.27 -19.93 -3.54
N LYS A 9 -27.48 -19.54 -4.55
CA LYS A 9 -26.30 -18.72 -4.34
C LYS A 9 -26.76 -17.40 -3.78
N ASN A 10 -26.56 -17.19 -2.49
CA ASN A 10 -26.74 -15.90 -1.86
C ASN A 10 -25.87 -14.88 -2.63
N ASN A 11 -26.53 -13.93 -3.27
CA ASN A 11 -25.92 -12.82 -4.02
C ASN A 11 -25.38 -11.75 -3.06
N HIS A 12 -24.68 -12.15 -1.98
CA HIS A 12 -23.97 -11.18 -1.15
C HIS A 12 -22.70 -10.77 -1.90
N LYS A 13 -22.62 -9.48 -2.26
CA LYS A 13 -21.36 -8.85 -2.70
C LYS A 13 -20.32 -9.10 -1.61
N SER A 14 -19.20 -9.73 -1.95
CA SER A 14 -18.08 -9.84 -1.02
C SER A 14 -17.53 -8.44 -0.77
N LYS A 15 -17.58 -8.00 0.47
CA LYS A 15 -16.98 -6.73 0.89
C LYS A 15 -15.49 -6.94 1.09
N ILE A 16 -14.68 -6.16 0.38
CA ILE A 16 -13.23 -6.21 0.48
C ILE A 16 -12.76 -4.97 1.26
N PRO A 17 -12.27 -5.14 2.49
CA PRO A 17 -11.71 -4.06 3.26
C PRO A 17 -10.37 -3.60 2.67
N ILE A 18 -10.26 -2.30 2.38
CA ILE A 18 -9.04 -1.64 1.87
C ILE A 18 -8.67 -0.52 2.83
N ALA A 19 -7.39 -0.38 3.16
CA ALA A 19 -6.90 0.75 3.95
C ALA A 19 -5.87 1.56 3.18
N TYR A 20 -5.96 2.89 3.29
CA TYR A 20 -4.96 3.85 2.87
C TYR A 20 -4.53 4.71 4.04
N ALA A 21 -3.27 5.18 4.04
CA ALA A 21 -2.81 6.26 4.90
C ALA A 21 -2.41 7.45 4.02
N THR A 22 -2.90 8.64 4.34
CA THR A 22 -2.60 9.83 3.56
C THR A 22 -2.48 11.08 4.43
N ASP A 23 -1.86 12.11 3.87
CA ASP A 23 -1.83 13.47 4.39
C ASP A 23 -2.23 14.47 3.29
N ASN A 24 -2.27 15.75 3.62
CA ASN A 24 -2.68 16.79 2.66
C ASN A 24 -1.81 16.82 1.39
N ASN A 25 -0.52 16.50 1.51
CA ASN A 25 0.40 16.50 0.38
C ASN A 25 0.25 15.25 -0.51
N TYR A 26 -0.31 14.18 0.04
CA TYR A 26 -0.43 12.89 -0.66
C TYR A 26 -1.85 12.58 -1.13
N THR A 27 -2.76 13.58 -1.04
CA THR A 27 -4.18 13.45 -1.43
C THR A 27 -4.34 13.01 -2.89
N TYR A 28 -3.64 13.70 -3.82
CA TYR A 28 -3.80 13.41 -5.26
C TYR A 28 -3.24 12.04 -5.67
N PRO A 29 -2.04 11.61 -5.27
CA PRO A 29 -1.61 10.24 -5.51
C PRO A 29 -2.60 9.21 -4.98
N THR A 30 -3.11 9.39 -3.75
CA THR A 30 -4.11 8.50 -3.15
C THR A 30 -5.41 8.49 -3.96
N LEU A 31 -5.88 9.63 -4.44
CA LEU A 31 -7.07 9.73 -5.28
C LEU A 31 -6.92 8.95 -6.60
N VAL A 32 -5.75 9.05 -7.24
CA VAL A 32 -5.46 8.30 -8.49
C VAL A 32 -5.37 6.80 -8.22
N SER A 33 -4.75 6.39 -7.10
CA SER A 33 -4.71 5.00 -6.67
C SER A 33 -6.13 4.44 -6.45
N MET A 34 -6.96 5.16 -5.68
CA MET A 34 -8.37 4.77 -5.47
C MET A 34 -9.15 4.71 -6.77
N LYS A 35 -8.91 5.64 -7.71
CA LYS A 35 -9.55 5.61 -9.03
C LYS A 35 -9.15 4.35 -9.80
N SER A 36 -7.87 3.98 -9.79
CA SER A 36 -7.42 2.75 -10.44
C SER A 36 -8.07 1.50 -9.83
N LEU A 37 -8.16 1.43 -8.50
CA LEU A 37 -8.84 0.35 -7.78
C LEU A 37 -10.31 0.20 -8.22
N LEU A 38 -11.05 1.30 -8.26
CA LEU A 38 -12.48 1.27 -8.56
C LEU A 38 -12.77 0.97 -10.04
N GLU A 39 -11.83 1.28 -10.95
CA GLU A 39 -11.94 0.89 -12.38
C GLU A 39 -11.76 -0.63 -12.59
N THR A 40 -11.24 -1.38 -11.61
CA THR A 40 -11.08 -2.84 -11.71
C THR A 40 -12.36 -3.61 -11.38
N ILE A 41 -13.42 -2.94 -10.92
CA ILE A 41 -14.66 -3.59 -10.54
C ILE A 41 -15.29 -4.29 -11.73
N GLN A 42 -15.29 -5.62 -11.69
CA GLN A 42 -15.85 -6.46 -12.74
C GLN A 42 -17.24 -6.96 -12.33
N HIS A 43 -18.19 -6.89 -13.28
CA HIS A 43 -19.49 -7.55 -13.20
C HIS A 43 -20.34 -7.26 -11.97
N HIS A 44 -20.27 -6.05 -11.38
CA HIS A 44 -21.09 -5.59 -10.24
C HIS A 44 -21.05 -6.49 -8.99
N LYS A 45 -20.05 -7.36 -8.83
CA LYS A 45 -19.97 -8.32 -7.71
C LYS A 45 -19.05 -7.87 -6.60
N THR A 46 -18.09 -6.99 -6.88
CA THR A 46 -17.12 -6.51 -5.90
C THR A 46 -17.61 -5.25 -5.22
N PHE A 47 -17.39 -5.15 -3.92
CA PHE A 47 -17.65 -3.99 -3.12
C PHE A 47 -16.43 -3.70 -2.25
N TYR A 48 -15.86 -2.50 -2.36
CA TYR A 48 -14.70 -2.07 -1.56
C TYR A 48 -15.14 -1.22 -0.37
N ASP A 49 -14.84 -1.67 0.86
CA ASP A 49 -14.92 -0.84 2.06
C ASP A 49 -13.57 -0.15 2.26
N ILE A 50 -13.49 1.14 1.89
CA ILE A 50 -12.23 1.90 1.89
C ILE A 50 -12.11 2.72 3.17
N TYR A 51 -11.06 2.45 3.95
CA TYR A 51 -10.72 3.14 5.18
C TYR A 51 -9.51 4.03 4.93
N ILE A 52 -9.65 5.34 5.12
CA ILE A 52 -8.58 6.31 4.89
C ILE A 52 -8.12 6.88 6.24
N MET A 53 -6.90 6.56 6.61
CA MET A 53 -6.28 7.03 7.85
C MET A 53 -5.73 8.44 7.66
N ILE A 54 -6.20 9.38 8.46
CA ILE A 54 -5.86 10.81 8.41
C ILE A 54 -5.70 11.39 9.81
N THR A 55 -5.18 12.59 9.92
CA THR A 55 -5.15 13.41 11.14
C THR A 55 -6.17 14.54 11.12
N ASN A 56 -6.32 15.23 12.24
CA ASN A 56 -7.27 16.36 12.38
C ASN A 56 -6.92 17.55 11.47
N ASP A 57 -5.66 17.71 11.09
CA ASP A 57 -5.18 18.74 10.18
C ASP A 57 -5.44 18.43 8.69
N PHE A 58 -5.96 17.24 8.39
CA PHE A 58 -6.39 16.89 7.04
C PHE A 58 -7.59 17.74 6.65
N THR A 59 -7.45 18.54 5.59
CA THR A 59 -8.43 19.57 5.23
C THR A 59 -9.78 18.97 4.79
N GLN A 60 -10.85 19.73 4.99
CA GLN A 60 -12.18 19.30 4.52
C GLN A 60 -12.21 19.18 2.99
N ASP A 61 -11.58 20.12 2.27
CA ASP A 61 -11.47 20.09 0.82
C ASP A 61 -10.83 18.77 0.31
N ASN A 62 -9.74 18.33 0.95
CA ASN A 62 -9.10 17.06 0.61
C ASN A 62 -9.98 15.83 0.95
N LYS A 63 -10.76 15.91 2.05
CA LYS A 63 -11.76 14.85 2.35
C LYS A 63 -12.83 14.78 1.28
N ASP A 64 -13.32 15.94 0.83
CA ASP A 64 -14.37 16.03 -0.17
C ASP A 64 -13.86 15.51 -1.54
N LYS A 65 -12.62 15.84 -1.92
CA LYS A 65 -11.98 15.29 -3.12
C LYS A 65 -11.90 13.76 -3.07
N LEU A 66 -11.39 13.18 -1.98
CA LEU A 66 -11.31 11.72 -1.85
C LEU A 66 -12.69 11.07 -1.81
N LYS A 67 -13.66 11.71 -1.17
CA LYS A 67 -15.01 11.17 -1.03
C LYS A 67 -15.82 11.24 -2.31
N SER A 68 -15.58 12.26 -3.17
CA SER A 68 -16.31 12.45 -4.43
C SER A 68 -16.22 11.24 -5.36
N ILE A 69 -15.13 10.46 -5.26
CA ILE A 69 -14.98 9.27 -6.08
C ILE A 69 -16.08 8.22 -5.80
N GLN A 70 -16.61 8.18 -4.57
CA GLN A 70 -17.73 7.30 -4.19
C GLN A 70 -19.00 7.61 -4.98
N GLU A 71 -19.23 8.86 -5.35
CA GLU A 71 -20.41 9.30 -6.10
C GLU A 71 -20.49 8.65 -7.48
N HIS A 72 -19.31 8.36 -8.07
CA HIS A 72 -19.22 7.66 -9.36
C HIS A 72 -19.40 6.13 -9.21
N TYR A 73 -19.31 5.60 -7.97
CA TYR A 73 -19.40 4.16 -7.67
C TYR A 73 -20.32 3.86 -6.48
N PRO A 74 -21.58 4.41 -6.45
CA PRO A 74 -22.42 4.42 -5.23
C PRO A 74 -22.80 3.03 -4.72
N HIS A 75 -22.72 2.00 -5.58
CA HIS A 75 -23.08 0.61 -5.25
C HIS A 75 -21.87 -0.32 -5.14
N HIS A 76 -20.65 0.25 -5.16
CA HIS A 76 -19.42 -0.53 -5.24
C HIS A 76 -18.36 -0.16 -4.21
N CYS A 77 -18.52 0.95 -3.52
CA CYS A 77 -17.62 1.31 -2.43
C CYS A 77 -18.29 2.14 -1.35
N THR A 78 -17.70 2.09 -0.16
CA THR A 78 -17.85 3.11 0.89
C THR A 78 -16.50 3.68 1.23
N ILE A 79 -16.47 4.96 1.64
CA ILE A 79 -15.25 5.64 2.09
C ILE A 79 -15.47 6.14 3.51
N THR A 80 -14.62 5.65 4.42
CA THR A 80 -14.63 6.02 5.84
C THR A 80 -13.30 6.58 6.25
N PHE A 81 -13.29 7.79 6.85
CA PHE A 81 -12.08 8.39 7.39
C PHE A 81 -11.84 7.92 8.82
N ILE A 82 -10.62 7.47 9.10
CA ILE A 82 -10.17 7.03 10.42
C ILE A 82 -9.22 8.07 10.99
N ASN A 83 -9.61 8.63 12.14
CA ASN A 83 -8.78 9.62 12.82
C ASN A 83 -7.60 8.95 13.55
N MET A 84 -6.40 9.33 13.16
CA MET A 84 -5.12 8.84 13.70
C MET A 84 -4.41 9.88 14.57
N THR A 85 -5.04 11.02 14.85
CA THR A 85 -4.49 12.04 15.74
C THR A 85 -4.15 11.42 17.11
N ASN A 86 -3.00 11.76 17.66
CA ASN A 86 -2.44 11.21 18.90
C ASN A 86 -2.01 9.74 18.84
N MET A 87 -1.99 9.11 17.67
CA MET A 87 -1.31 7.83 17.48
C MET A 87 0.15 8.09 17.10
N TYR A 88 1.10 7.49 17.81
CA TYR A 88 2.56 7.63 17.57
C TYR A 88 3.05 9.09 17.61
N ILE A 89 2.93 9.74 18.78
CA ILE A 89 2.97 11.20 18.97
C ILE A 89 4.34 11.85 18.79
N GLU A 90 5.44 11.14 18.91
CA GLU A 90 6.76 11.76 19.07
C GLU A 90 7.83 11.16 18.18
N GLN A 91 7.74 11.40 16.88
CA GLN A 91 8.86 11.13 15.98
C GLN A 91 9.16 12.36 15.11
N ASN A 92 10.33 12.92 15.34
CA ASN A 92 10.68 14.30 15.05
C ASN A 92 11.01 14.66 13.60
N SER A 93 10.73 13.85 12.54
CA SER A 93 11.23 14.25 11.21
C SER A 93 10.46 13.70 9.99
N PHE A 94 9.51 12.80 10.13
CA PHE A 94 8.91 12.12 8.98
C PHE A 94 7.37 12.23 8.97
N PRO A 95 6.73 12.09 7.79
CA PRO A 95 5.27 12.07 7.71
C PRO A 95 4.68 11.00 8.63
N LYS A 96 3.93 11.41 9.65
CA LYS A 96 3.30 10.52 10.63
C LYS A 96 2.39 9.47 9.96
N SER A 97 1.88 9.77 8.76
CA SER A 97 1.04 8.87 7.97
C SER A 97 1.65 7.50 7.70
N LYS A 98 2.98 7.40 7.60
CA LYS A 98 3.69 6.13 7.42
C LYS A 98 3.47 5.13 8.58
N TYR A 99 3.30 5.62 9.80
CA TYR A 99 3.11 4.78 11.00
C TYR A 99 1.67 4.32 11.21
N TYR A 100 0.69 4.90 10.53
CA TYR A 100 -0.73 4.61 10.79
C TYR A 100 -1.09 3.16 10.52
N ARG A 101 -0.42 2.50 9.55
CA ARG A 101 -0.62 1.06 9.27
C ARG A 101 -0.30 0.17 10.46
N LEU A 102 0.59 0.59 11.38
CA LEU A 102 0.93 -0.15 12.59
C LEU A 102 -0.21 -0.23 13.60
N ALA A 103 -1.20 0.67 13.52
CA ALA A 103 -2.34 0.75 14.43
C ALA A 103 -3.67 0.33 13.80
N LEU A 104 -3.68 -0.15 12.56
CA LEU A 104 -4.90 -0.55 11.86
C LEU A 104 -5.74 -1.55 12.66
N HIS A 105 -5.09 -2.55 13.24
CA HIS A 105 -5.76 -3.61 13.98
C HIS A 105 -6.48 -3.11 15.26
N ASP A 106 -5.98 -2.04 15.87
CA ASP A 106 -6.63 -1.41 17.02
C ASP A 106 -7.77 -0.48 16.58
N LYS A 107 -7.61 0.20 15.45
CA LYS A 107 -8.58 1.16 14.93
C LYS A 107 -9.77 0.52 14.23
N LEU A 108 -9.62 -0.69 13.74
CA LEU A 108 -10.64 -1.46 13.04
C LEU A 108 -10.93 -2.78 13.75
N PRO A 109 -11.50 -2.74 14.98
CA PRO A 109 -11.66 -3.93 15.82
C PRO A 109 -12.61 -4.98 15.23
N TYR A 110 -13.50 -4.58 14.29
CA TYR A 110 -14.47 -5.46 13.66
C TYR A 110 -14.03 -6.01 12.29
N ILE A 111 -12.83 -5.65 11.84
CA ILE A 111 -12.24 -6.15 10.61
C ILE A 111 -11.18 -7.18 10.97
N ASP A 112 -11.35 -8.40 10.48
CA ASP A 112 -10.39 -9.47 10.75
C ASP A 112 -9.24 -9.48 9.75
N LYS A 113 -9.49 -9.10 8.49
CA LYS A 113 -8.49 -9.13 7.42
C LYS A 113 -8.66 -7.94 6.50
N ILE A 114 -7.57 -7.30 6.08
CA ILE A 114 -7.59 -6.09 5.27
C ILE A 114 -6.43 -6.06 4.28
N ILE A 115 -6.62 -5.40 3.14
CA ILE A 115 -5.54 -5.03 2.22
C ILE A 115 -5.16 -3.59 2.54
N TYR A 116 -3.89 -3.36 2.88
CA TYR A 116 -3.31 -2.03 3.01
C TYR A 116 -2.60 -1.64 1.71
N LEU A 117 -2.81 -0.42 1.25
CA LEU A 117 -2.22 0.15 0.05
C LEU A 117 -1.63 1.53 0.37
N ASP A 118 -0.40 1.78 -0.07
CA ASP A 118 0.15 3.15 -0.11
C ASP A 118 -0.54 3.96 -1.22
N GLY A 119 -0.65 5.28 -1.03
CA GLY A 119 -1.31 6.17 -1.98
C GLY A 119 -0.62 6.27 -3.34
N ASP A 120 0.60 5.75 -3.49
CA ASP A 120 1.35 5.69 -4.75
C ASP A 120 1.36 4.28 -5.36
N THR A 121 0.25 3.57 -5.21
CA THR A 121 -0.01 2.30 -5.89
C THR A 121 -0.93 2.49 -7.10
N MET A 122 -0.80 1.61 -8.10
CA MET A 122 -1.74 1.48 -9.21
C MET A 122 -2.31 0.07 -9.23
N ILE A 123 -3.62 -0.05 -9.32
CA ILE A 123 -4.33 -1.32 -9.27
C ILE A 123 -4.89 -1.61 -10.66
N PHE A 124 -4.61 -2.81 -11.21
CA PHE A 124 -4.97 -3.23 -12.56
C PHE A 124 -5.90 -4.45 -12.59
N GLU A 125 -6.05 -5.15 -11.46
CA GLU A 125 -6.94 -6.30 -11.33
C GLU A 125 -7.85 -6.16 -10.10
N ASP A 126 -9.00 -6.81 -10.13
CA ASP A 126 -9.87 -6.95 -8.96
C ASP A 126 -9.16 -7.67 -7.82
N LEU A 127 -9.33 -7.20 -6.59
CA LEU A 127 -8.57 -7.68 -5.43
C LEU A 127 -9.27 -8.82 -4.66
N THR A 128 -10.31 -9.44 -5.22
CA THR A 128 -10.99 -10.59 -4.59
C THR A 128 -10.04 -11.75 -4.35
N GLU A 129 -9.21 -12.10 -5.34
CA GLU A 129 -8.21 -13.16 -5.17
C GLU A 129 -7.18 -12.84 -4.07
N LEU A 130 -6.80 -11.56 -3.92
CA LEU A 130 -5.83 -11.15 -2.91
C LEU A 130 -6.41 -11.27 -1.50
N ILE A 131 -7.64 -10.77 -1.26
CA ILE A 131 -8.25 -10.85 0.06
C ILE A 131 -8.55 -12.30 0.46
N ASP A 132 -8.81 -13.18 -0.50
CA ASP A 132 -9.13 -14.60 -0.27
C ASP A 132 -7.89 -15.47 -0.06
N LEU A 133 -6.66 -14.93 -0.23
CA LEU A 133 -5.44 -15.69 0.02
C LEU A 133 -5.43 -16.27 1.43
N ASN A 134 -5.03 -17.55 1.55
CA ASN A 134 -4.81 -18.16 2.85
C ASN A 134 -3.55 -17.57 3.51
N MET A 135 -3.69 -17.00 4.70
CA MET A 135 -2.59 -16.43 5.46
C MET A 135 -1.64 -17.49 6.06
N ASN A 136 -2.04 -18.77 6.09
CA ASN A 136 -1.24 -19.90 6.61
C ASN A 136 -0.63 -19.64 8.00
N GLY A 137 -1.33 -18.89 8.86
CA GLY A 137 -0.87 -18.50 10.20
C GLY A 137 0.09 -17.32 10.25
N TYR A 138 0.44 -16.74 9.10
CA TYR A 138 1.17 -15.47 9.06
C TYR A 138 0.23 -14.30 9.35
N TYR A 139 0.74 -13.25 9.99
CA TYR A 139 -0.04 -12.06 10.32
C TYR A 139 -0.03 -11.02 9.19
N ILE A 140 1.07 -10.97 8.42
CA ILE A 140 1.23 -10.05 7.30
C ILE A 140 1.86 -10.80 6.11
N LEU A 141 1.26 -10.60 4.93
CA LEU A 141 1.89 -10.93 3.66
C LEU A 141 2.18 -9.64 2.90
N GLY A 142 3.37 -9.56 2.27
CA GLY A 142 3.78 -8.39 1.49
C GLY A 142 4.72 -8.75 0.35
N PHE A 143 5.06 -7.79 -0.49
CA PHE A 143 6.08 -7.98 -1.52
C PHE A 143 7.47 -7.98 -0.90
N LEU A 144 8.38 -8.84 -1.38
CA LEU A 144 9.74 -8.92 -0.84
C LEU A 144 10.54 -7.66 -1.17
N ASP A 145 11.25 -7.14 -0.17
CA ASP A 145 12.13 -5.99 -0.29
C ASP A 145 13.60 -6.39 -0.21
N SER A 146 14.45 -5.52 -0.70
CA SER A 146 15.92 -5.66 -0.69
C SER A 146 16.57 -5.01 0.53
N LEU A 147 15.82 -4.34 1.38
CA LEU A 147 16.32 -3.57 2.53
C LEU A 147 16.70 -4.45 3.74
N PHE A 148 17.21 -5.67 3.50
CA PHE A 148 17.65 -6.58 4.56
C PHE A 148 18.75 -5.99 5.45
N TRP A 149 19.60 -5.10 4.92
CA TRP A 149 20.63 -4.40 5.66
C TRP A 149 20.06 -3.58 6.84
N ALA A 150 18.85 -3.04 6.71
CA ALA A 150 18.21 -2.32 7.78
C ALA A 150 17.93 -3.21 9.00
N LEU A 151 17.60 -4.49 8.79
CA LEU A 151 17.43 -5.45 9.88
C LEU A 151 18.75 -5.96 10.45
N GLU A 152 19.80 -6.01 9.62
CA GLU A 152 21.16 -6.40 10.08
C GLU A 152 21.71 -5.42 11.12
N ILE A 153 21.37 -4.13 11.02
CA ILE A 153 21.71 -3.11 12.03
C ILE A 153 21.11 -3.47 13.40
N TYR A 154 19.92 -4.10 13.41
CA TYR A 154 19.25 -4.56 14.63
C TYR A 154 19.58 -6.04 14.96
N GLY A 155 20.65 -6.60 14.39
CA GLY A 155 21.16 -7.93 14.71
C GLY A 155 20.46 -9.10 14.01
N ILE A 156 19.55 -8.84 13.04
CA ILE A 156 18.84 -9.90 12.33
C ILE A 156 19.48 -10.16 10.97
N LYS A 157 20.07 -11.34 10.82
CA LYS A 157 20.69 -11.78 9.57
C LYS A 157 19.79 -12.71 8.76
N ASN A 158 19.90 -12.67 7.43
CA ASN A 158 19.18 -13.54 6.50
C ASN A 158 17.63 -13.44 6.61
N ALA A 159 17.12 -12.31 7.04
CA ALA A 159 15.69 -12.05 7.20
C ALA A 159 14.91 -12.13 5.86
N ILE A 160 13.63 -12.47 5.97
CA ILE A 160 12.64 -12.05 4.98
C ILE A 160 12.32 -10.60 5.30
N VAL A 161 12.36 -9.74 4.30
CA VAL A 161 11.96 -8.33 4.43
C VAL A 161 10.83 -8.07 3.46
N LEU A 162 9.75 -7.52 3.97
CA LEU A 162 8.59 -7.09 3.17
C LEU A 162 8.66 -5.58 2.96
N ASN A 163 8.33 -5.13 1.77
CA ASN A 163 7.95 -3.75 1.54
C ASN A 163 6.61 -3.47 2.25
N SER A 164 6.48 -2.30 2.86
CA SER A 164 5.31 -1.96 3.67
C SER A 164 4.16 -1.31 2.89
N GLY A 165 4.32 -1.03 1.59
CA GLY A 165 3.31 -0.27 0.83
C GLY A 165 2.16 -1.09 0.24
N VAL A 166 2.29 -2.42 0.16
CA VAL A 166 1.20 -3.33 -0.22
C VAL A 166 1.22 -4.52 0.72
N LEU A 167 0.23 -4.61 1.60
CA LEU A 167 0.15 -5.64 2.63
C LEU A 167 -1.23 -6.30 2.66
N LEU A 168 -1.26 -7.61 2.81
CA LEU A 168 -2.44 -8.33 3.28
C LEU A 168 -2.23 -8.61 4.77
N MET A 169 -3.12 -8.10 5.61
CA MET A 169 -2.97 -8.10 7.07
C MET A 169 -4.09 -8.88 7.75
N ASP A 170 -3.74 -9.83 8.61
CA ASP A 170 -4.66 -10.48 9.56
C ASP A 170 -4.73 -9.62 10.82
N LEU A 171 -5.69 -8.68 10.83
CA LEU A 171 -5.87 -7.76 11.96
C LEU A 171 -6.28 -8.49 13.24
N LYS A 172 -7.03 -9.59 13.09
CA LYS A 172 -7.41 -10.41 14.25
C LYS A 172 -6.19 -10.99 14.94
N SER A 173 -5.29 -11.63 14.19
CA SER A 173 -4.05 -12.19 14.74
C SER A 173 -3.16 -11.12 15.37
N LEU A 174 -3.07 -9.92 14.75
CA LEU A 174 -2.31 -8.80 15.31
C LEU A 174 -2.89 -8.34 16.66
N ARG A 175 -4.23 -8.24 16.80
CA ARG A 175 -4.91 -7.90 18.06
C ARG A 175 -4.70 -8.98 19.12
N ASP A 176 -5.01 -10.22 18.79
CA ASP A 176 -4.96 -11.34 19.73
C ASP A 176 -3.55 -11.54 20.32
N ASN A 177 -2.51 -11.09 19.60
CA ASN A 177 -1.11 -11.19 20.04
C ASN A 177 -0.54 -9.86 20.58
N ASN A 178 -1.38 -8.85 20.83
CA ASN A 178 -1.00 -7.54 21.40
C ASN A 178 0.18 -6.89 20.67
N VAL A 179 0.15 -6.89 19.32
CA VAL A 179 1.31 -6.50 18.52
C VAL A 179 1.65 -5.01 18.67
N THR A 180 0.67 -4.15 18.93
CA THR A 180 0.89 -2.71 19.22
C THR A 180 1.88 -2.51 20.37
N ILE A 181 1.78 -3.31 21.42
CA ILE A 181 2.70 -3.22 22.57
C ILE A 181 4.13 -3.52 22.11
N LYS A 182 4.31 -4.53 21.26
CA LYS A 182 5.63 -4.93 20.74
C LYS A 182 6.22 -3.86 19.81
N PHE A 183 5.39 -3.26 18.94
CA PHE A 183 5.80 -2.15 18.09
C PHE A 183 6.27 -0.95 18.94
N ASN A 184 5.46 -0.54 19.93
CA ASN A 184 5.78 0.58 20.80
C ASN A 184 7.06 0.33 21.62
N GLN A 185 7.25 -0.89 22.12
CA GLN A 185 8.46 -1.26 22.86
C GLN A 185 9.70 -1.20 21.97
N PHE A 186 9.61 -1.70 20.73
CA PHE A 186 10.72 -1.62 19.79
C PHE A 186 11.08 -0.18 19.44
N MET A 187 10.10 0.67 19.15
CA MET A 187 10.31 2.09 18.90
C MET A 187 10.98 2.79 20.10
N LYS A 188 10.44 2.59 21.29
CA LYS A 188 10.99 3.18 22.53
C LYS A 188 12.43 2.77 22.78
N ASN A 189 12.77 1.48 22.60
CA ASN A 189 14.12 0.95 22.79
C ASN A 189 15.13 1.52 21.78
N ASN A 190 14.67 2.07 20.67
CA ASN A 190 15.48 2.72 19.64
C ASN A 190 15.30 4.25 19.63
N ASN A 191 14.92 4.86 20.75
CA ASN A 191 14.75 6.30 20.93
C ASN A 191 13.82 6.93 19.87
N ASN A 192 12.83 6.18 19.40
CA ASN A 192 11.92 6.57 18.34
C ASN A 192 12.62 6.99 17.02
N SER A 193 13.85 6.51 16.79
CA SER A 193 14.63 6.75 15.57
C SER A 193 14.96 5.41 14.91
N VAL A 194 14.00 4.89 14.15
CA VAL A 194 14.12 3.59 13.48
C VAL A 194 14.45 3.81 12.00
N ILE A 195 15.53 3.19 11.53
CA ILE A 195 15.94 3.22 10.12
C ILE A 195 14.86 2.53 9.27
N GLN A 196 14.45 3.15 8.15
CA GLN A 196 13.35 2.69 7.31
C GLN A 196 12.01 2.55 8.07
N GLU A 197 11.89 3.24 9.20
CA GLU A 197 10.64 3.55 9.91
C GLU A 197 9.70 2.35 10.11
N ASP A 198 8.43 2.47 9.68
CA ASP A 198 7.39 1.46 9.82
C ASP A 198 7.75 0.13 9.17
N GLN A 199 8.46 0.16 8.04
CA GLN A 199 8.89 -1.06 7.34
C GLN A 199 9.83 -1.91 8.21
N THR A 200 10.82 -1.28 8.86
CA THR A 200 11.71 -2.00 9.77
C THR A 200 10.98 -2.49 11.01
N ILE A 201 10.07 -1.69 11.58
CA ILE A 201 9.28 -2.08 12.76
C ILE A 201 8.47 -3.35 12.46
N ILE A 202 7.73 -3.38 11.35
CA ILE A 202 6.95 -4.56 10.92
C ILE A 202 7.87 -5.77 10.78
N ASN A 203 8.92 -5.62 10.00
CA ASN A 203 9.82 -6.73 9.65
C ASN A 203 10.62 -7.25 10.84
N TYR A 204 11.03 -6.38 11.77
CA TYR A 204 11.74 -6.77 12.99
C TYR A 204 10.82 -7.50 13.97
N VAL A 205 9.71 -6.85 14.31
CA VAL A 205 8.82 -7.34 15.38
C VAL A 205 8.07 -8.60 14.96
N LEU A 206 7.70 -8.70 13.68
CA LEU A 206 6.88 -9.80 13.15
C LEU A 206 7.67 -10.82 12.32
N GLN A 207 8.99 -10.86 12.40
CA GLN A 207 9.86 -11.66 11.54
C GLN A 207 9.43 -13.12 11.35
N LYS A 208 8.87 -13.75 12.40
CA LYS A 208 8.38 -15.14 12.34
C LYS A 208 6.94 -15.26 11.83
N ASN A 209 6.24 -14.15 11.71
CA ASN A 209 4.81 -14.07 11.40
C ASN A 209 4.53 -13.32 10.09
N ILE A 210 5.55 -13.15 9.26
CA ILE A 210 5.43 -12.51 7.94
C ILE A 210 5.80 -13.49 6.82
N SER A 211 5.18 -13.31 5.64
CA SER A 211 5.52 -14.07 4.45
C SER A 211 5.28 -13.26 3.18
N LYS A 212 5.69 -13.80 2.02
CA LYS A 212 5.58 -13.11 0.74
C LYS A 212 4.22 -13.28 0.08
N LEU A 213 3.74 -12.22 -0.56
CA LEU A 213 2.66 -12.25 -1.54
C LEU A 213 3.13 -12.87 -2.87
N PRO A 214 2.22 -13.38 -3.71
CA PRO A 214 2.52 -13.60 -5.13
C PRO A 214 3.07 -12.32 -5.78
N PRO A 215 4.08 -12.40 -6.67
CA PRO A 215 4.80 -11.22 -7.14
C PRO A 215 3.93 -10.21 -7.91
N LYS A 216 2.77 -10.60 -8.43
CA LYS A 216 1.84 -9.67 -9.12
C LYS A 216 1.22 -8.63 -8.18
N TYR A 217 1.25 -8.84 -6.85
CA TYR A 217 0.72 -7.91 -5.86
C TYR A 217 1.85 -7.12 -5.19
N GLY A 218 2.04 -5.87 -5.57
CA GLY A 218 3.06 -4.98 -5.03
C GLY A 218 4.35 -4.92 -5.86
N MET A 219 4.27 -5.29 -7.16
CA MET A 219 5.40 -5.17 -8.08
C MET A 219 5.94 -3.74 -8.07
N TRP A 220 7.25 -3.59 -7.98
CA TRP A 220 7.88 -2.29 -8.00
C TRP A 220 7.91 -1.68 -9.39
N ALA A 221 7.62 -0.38 -9.46
CA ALA A 221 7.84 0.43 -10.65
C ALA A 221 9.34 0.77 -10.79
N PHE A 222 10.14 -0.20 -11.22
CA PHE A 222 11.59 -0.06 -11.37
C PHE A 222 12.03 -0.56 -12.75
N ASP A 223 12.53 0.35 -13.61
CA ASP A 223 12.78 0.09 -15.04
C ASP A 223 13.72 -1.07 -15.34
N ASN A 224 14.64 -1.37 -14.44
CA ASN A 224 15.70 -2.35 -14.69
C ASN A 224 15.58 -3.64 -13.85
N ILE A 225 14.43 -3.88 -13.21
CA ILE A 225 14.31 -5.05 -12.32
C ILE A 225 14.44 -6.38 -13.08
N VAL A 226 13.93 -6.45 -14.32
CA VAL A 226 14.03 -7.65 -15.16
C VAL A 226 15.45 -7.82 -15.69
N LEU A 227 16.10 -6.73 -16.15
CA LEU A 227 17.50 -6.76 -16.57
C LEU A 227 18.43 -7.12 -15.42
N ALA A 228 18.14 -6.61 -14.23
CA ALA A 228 18.90 -6.98 -13.04
C ALA A 228 18.72 -8.47 -12.68
N LEU A 229 17.52 -9.06 -12.90
CA LEU A 229 17.28 -10.50 -12.77
C LEU A 229 18.10 -11.31 -13.78
N GLU A 230 18.14 -10.90 -15.03
CA GLU A 230 18.86 -11.59 -16.12
C GLU A 230 20.38 -11.60 -15.91
N HIS A 231 20.92 -10.52 -15.35
CA HIS A 231 22.34 -10.37 -15.11
C HIS A 231 22.81 -10.81 -13.71
N ASN A 232 21.96 -11.57 -12.95
CA ASN A 232 22.23 -11.96 -11.56
C ASN A 232 22.63 -10.80 -10.64
N LYS A 233 22.24 -9.58 -10.98
CA LYS A 233 22.48 -8.36 -10.18
C LYS A 233 21.37 -8.09 -9.18
N ILE A 234 20.35 -8.95 -9.15
CA ILE A 234 19.26 -8.80 -8.18
C ILE A 234 19.71 -9.22 -6.81
N GLN A 235 19.29 -8.38 -5.89
CA GLN A 235 19.49 -8.60 -4.48
C GLN A 235 18.79 -9.88 -4.03
N ARG A 236 19.45 -10.66 -3.21
CA ARG A 236 19.10 -12.02 -2.75
C ARG A 236 17.63 -12.27 -2.36
N PRO A 237 16.86 -11.33 -1.77
CA PRO A 237 15.48 -11.61 -1.40
C PRO A 237 14.55 -11.87 -2.57
N LEU A 238 14.70 -11.15 -3.68
CA LEU A 238 13.83 -11.31 -4.85
C LEU A 238 14.05 -12.66 -5.56
N LEU A 239 15.22 -13.27 -5.40
CA LEU A 239 15.50 -14.64 -5.87
C LEU A 239 14.62 -15.70 -5.19
N LYS A 240 13.94 -15.38 -4.08
CA LYS A 240 12.96 -16.25 -3.44
C LYS A 240 11.65 -16.37 -4.24
N TYR A 241 11.44 -15.54 -5.26
CA TYR A 241 10.37 -15.73 -6.23
C TYR A 241 10.82 -16.68 -7.36
N ASN A 242 9.85 -17.40 -7.92
CA ASN A 242 10.10 -18.11 -9.17
C ASN A 242 10.28 -17.10 -10.30
N ILE A 243 11.41 -17.15 -11.02
CA ILE A 243 11.79 -16.13 -12.01
C ILE A 243 10.77 -15.99 -13.14
N LYS A 244 10.18 -17.10 -13.61
CA LYS A 244 9.16 -17.07 -14.68
C LYS A 244 7.89 -16.37 -14.21
N LYS A 245 7.43 -16.67 -12.97
CA LYS A 245 6.29 -15.99 -12.37
C LYS A 245 6.56 -14.52 -12.10
N PHE A 246 7.81 -14.20 -11.76
CA PHE A 246 8.22 -12.83 -11.51
C PHE A 246 8.22 -11.99 -12.81
N LYS A 247 8.78 -12.52 -13.91
CA LYS A 247 8.76 -11.86 -15.23
C LYS A 247 7.32 -11.62 -15.71
N LEU A 248 6.46 -12.63 -15.62
CA LEU A 248 5.06 -12.49 -15.98
C LEU A 248 4.35 -11.43 -15.13
N ALA A 249 4.64 -11.39 -13.83
CA ALA A 249 4.08 -10.40 -12.92
C ALA A 249 4.58 -8.97 -13.19
N PHE A 250 5.79 -8.82 -13.71
CA PHE A 250 6.32 -7.54 -14.14
C PHE A 250 5.61 -7.02 -15.40
N GLU A 251 5.35 -7.90 -16.36
CA GLU A 251 4.61 -7.57 -17.60
C GLU A 251 3.13 -7.30 -17.33
N HIS A 252 2.54 -8.00 -16.36
CA HIS A 252 1.13 -7.94 -16.00
C HIS A 252 0.95 -7.86 -14.47
N PRO A 253 1.30 -6.72 -13.85
CA PRO A 253 1.10 -6.55 -12.42
C PRO A 253 -0.39 -6.39 -12.09
N ALA A 254 -0.86 -7.02 -11.02
CA ALA A 254 -2.17 -6.72 -10.44
C ALA A 254 -2.13 -5.43 -9.60
N ILE A 255 -1.02 -5.22 -8.87
CA ILE A 255 -0.72 -4.00 -8.13
C ILE A 255 0.72 -3.59 -8.41
N LEU A 256 0.90 -2.37 -8.92
CA LEU A 256 2.19 -1.71 -9.08
C LEU A 256 2.40 -0.72 -7.94
N HIS A 257 3.59 -0.68 -7.35
CA HIS A 257 3.96 0.26 -6.29
C HIS A 257 5.14 1.14 -6.74
N TYR A 258 4.96 2.45 -6.76
CA TYR A 258 5.98 3.42 -7.13
C TYR A 258 6.97 3.68 -5.98
N THR A 259 7.86 2.73 -5.70
CA THR A 259 8.89 2.87 -4.65
C THR A 259 10.03 3.82 -5.02
N GLY A 260 10.23 4.07 -6.33
CA GLY A 260 11.26 4.97 -6.89
C GLY A 260 10.68 6.21 -7.53
N ALA A 261 10.96 6.40 -8.83
CA ALA A 261 10.40 7.48 -9.65
C ALA A 261 8.87 7.43 -9.64
N LYS A 262 8.24 8.60 -9.52
CA LYS A 262 6.79 8.73 -9.36
C LYS A 262 6.21 9.58 -10.49
N PRO A 263 5.13 9.15 -11.18
CA PRO A 263 4.59 9.86 -12.34
C PRO A 263 4.17 11.31 -12.08
N TYR A 264 3.87 11.65 -10.84
CA TYR A 264 3.54 13.02 -10.42
C TYR A 264 4.76 13.83 -9.97
N LYS A 265 5.97 13.34 -10.23
CA LYS A 265 7.26 14.01 -9.95
C LYS A 265 8.27 13.81 -11.07
N ASP A 266 8.12 12.77 -11.88
CA ASP A 266 9.11 12.35 -12.86
C ASP A 266 8.40 11.81 -14.12
N LYS A 267 8.70 12.43 -15.27
CA LYS A 267 8.15 12.04 -16.58
C LYS A 267 8.68 10.70 -17.09
N ASP A 268 9.84 10.27 -16.59
CA ASP A 268 10.48 9.04 -16.99
C ASP A 268 10.06 7.85 -16.09
N ALA A 269 9.13 8.08 -15.14
CA ALA A 269 8.58 7.03 -14.32
C ALA A 269 7.88 5.96 -15.17
N ILE A 270 8.11 4.68 -14.85
CA ILE A 270 7.44 3.55 -15.52
C ILE A 270 5.91 3.69 -15.44
N TYR A 271 5.22 3.35 -16.52
CA TYR A 271 3.77 3.53 -16.64
C TYR A 271 3.28 4.99 -16.42
N TYR A 272 4.12 6.00 -16.67
CA TYR A 272 3.77 7.42 -16.57
C TYR A 272 2.45 7.75 -17.26
N SER A 273 2.31 7.39 -18.53
CA SER A 273 1.11 7.68 -19.33
C SER A 273 -0.15 7.00 -18.78
N ILE A 274 0.00 5.79 -18.23
CA ILE A 274 -1.11 5.06 -17.62
C ILE A 274 -1.58 5.78 -16.36
N TRP A 275 -0.66 6.19 -15.48
CA TRP A 275 -1.01 6.95 -14.27
C TRP A 275 -1.79 8.23 -14.61
N TRP A 276 -1.32 8.99 -15.60
CA TRP A 276 -1.98 10.21 -16.06
C TRP A 276 -3.34 9.96 -16.71
N ASN A 277 -3.54 8.82 -17.35
CA ASN A 277 -4.86 8.43 -17.85
C ASN A 277 -5.86 8.21 -16.72
N TYR A 278 -5.42 7.64 -15.57
CA TYR A 278 -6.29 7.54 -14.39
C TYR A 278 -6.48 8.90 -13.73
N ALA A 279 -5.46 9.74 -13.66
CA ALA A 279 -5.58 11.12 -13.14
C ALA A 279 -6.66 11.91 -13.89
N LYS A 280 -6.73 11.82 -15.22
CA LYS A 280 -7.80 12.44 -16.04
C LYS A 280 -9.19 11.96 -15.69
N LYS A 281 -9.34 10.72 -15.25
CA LYS A 281 -10.62 10.14 -14.89
C LYS A 281 -11.10 10.48 -13.47
N THR A 282 -10.28 11.16 -12.66
CA THR A 282 -10.66 11.55 -11.29
C THR A 282 -11.61 12.72 -11.23
N GLY A 283 -11.71 13.53 -12.28
CA GLY A 283 -12.39 14.83 -12.26
C GLY A 283 -11.55 15.99 -11.73
N PHE A 284 -10.32 15.75 -11.25
CA PHE A 284 -9.40 16.74 -10.68
C PHE A 284 -8.09 16.87 -11.47
N TYR A 285 -8.17 16.69 -12.80
CA TYR A 285 -6.98 16.64 -13.64
C TYR A 285 -6.14 17.93 -13.56
N GLU A 286 -6.78 19.10 -13.63
CA GLU A 286 -6.08 20.37 -13.57
C GLU A 286 -5.36 20.58 -12.23
N ASP A 287 -6.02 20.25 -11.13
CA ASP A 287 -5.41 20.34 -9.79
C ASP A 287 -4.22 19.39 -9.65
N ILE A 288 -4.35 18.15 -10.16
CA ILE A 288 -3.28 17.14 -10.19
C ILE A 288 -2.12 17.63 -11.06
N TYR A 289 -2.41 18.28 -12.18
CA TYR A 289 -1.39 18.81 -13.07
C TYR A 289 -0.63 19.97 -12.42
N HIS A 290 -1.32 20.89 -11.74
CA HIS A 290 -0.68 21.93 -10.93
C HIS A 290 0.18 21.37 -9.81
N TYR A 291 -0.31 20.36 -9.09
CA TYR A 291 0.48 19.65 -8.08
C TYR A 291 1.76 19.04 -8.67
N TYR A 292 1.70 18.47 -9.87
CA TYR A 292 2.86 17.95 -10.59
C TYR A 292 3.86 19.08 -10.91
N LEU A 293 3.42 20.20 -11.48
CA LEU A 293 4.28 21.34 -11.81
C LEU A 293 4.99 21.91 -10.56
N ASP A 294 4.28 21.97 -9.44
CA ASP A 294 4.87 22.45 -8.18
C ASP A 294 5.93 21.48 -7.63
N ASN A 295 5.72 20.18 -7.80
CA ASN A 295 6.74 19.18 -7.46
C ASN A 295 8.00 19.31 -8.34
N LEU A 296 7.85 19.54 -9.64
CA LEU A 296 9.00 19.75 -10.54
C LEU A 296 9.81 21.00 -10.15
N LYS A 297 9.16 22.12 -9.88
CA LYS A 297 9.84 23.36 -9.43
C LYS A 297 10.65 23.14 -8.14
N ARG A 298 10.11 22.34 -7.19
CA ARG A 298 10.81 22.02 -5.94
C ARG A 298 12.07 21.19 -6.19
N LEU A 299 12.04 20.25 -7.13
CA LEU A 299 13.20 19.45 -7.51
C LEU A 299 14.29 20.30 -8.15
N GLU A 300 13.94 21.18 -9.11
CA GLU A 300 14.88 22.11 -9.74
C GLU A 300 15.58 23.05 -8.73
N THR A 301 14.83 23.53 -7.74
CA THR A 301 15.40 24.38 -6.67
C THR A 301 16.31 23.60 -5.73
N TYR A 302 16.05 22.31 -5.49
CA TYR A 302 16.90 21.46 -4.66
C TYR A 302 18.24 21.16 -5.36
N ASP A 303 18.20 20.78 -6.64
CA ASP A 303 19.40 20.47 -7.44
C ASP A 303 20.30 21.69 -7.61
N ASN A 304 19.74 22.88 -7.77
CA ASN A 304 20.52 24.13 -7.85
C ASN A 304 21.20 24.51 -6.53
N ASN A 305 20.64 24.11 -5.38
CA ASN A 305 21.23 24.39 -4.06
C ASN A 305 22.25 23.33 -3.62
N THR A 306 22.28 22.15 -4.23
CA THR A 306 23.25 21.07 -3.92
C THR A 306 24.48 21.10 -4.82
N ASN A 307 24.47 21.93 -5.87
CA ASN A 307 25.61 22.17 -6.78
C ASN A 307 26.43 23.43 -6.42
N LEU A 308 26.19 24.03 -5.25
CA LEU A 308 27.00 25.11 -4.63
C LEU A 308 27.71 24.59 -3.39
#